data_9c704bdebafd7984f0ba0725022dab50
#
_entry.id   9c704bdebafd7984f0ba0725022dab50
#
_cell.length_a   1.000
_cell.length_b   1.000
_cell.length_c   1.000
_cell.angle_alpha   90.00
_cell.angle_beta   90.00
_cell.angle_gamma   90.00
#
_symmetry.space_group_name_H-M   'P 1'
#
loop_
_entity.id
_entity.type
_entity.pdbx_description
1 polymer ?
#
loop_
_entity_poly.entity_id
_entity_poly.type
_entity_poly.pdbx_seq_one_letter_code
_entity_poly.pdbx_strand_id
1 'polypeptide(L)'
;MLFKDVIGQEEAKQRLIAEVKEGRIPHAQLICGPEGTGKLPLAIAYARYICCENRGEQDACGICPTCVKFNKLIHPDLHFVFPVIKKKAGKDTVCDDFIADWRNFVLQNPYFNLNHWLKEMGAENQQAQIFVKESDEIVRKLSLKSSQGGYKIMIIWLPEKMNVECSNKLLKLLEEPPAMTVFLLVSEEPDAILQTIQSRTQRFNIHGIKEPEISKVLQTKYGLQPEDADDIAHRSKGNFLKALETIHLSEENKLFFELFINLMRLSYQRKIREMRQWSDAVASMGRERQKNFLAYCQRMIRENFIYNFHQRDLVYMNPEEQNFSTRFAPFVNERNVMGIMDELSEAQLHIGQNVNPKMVFFDFSLKMIVLLKN
;
A
#
# COMPACT_ATOMS: atom_id res chain seq x y z
N MET A 1 9.88 13.78 -4.68
CA MET A 1 9.24 14.13 -3.39
C MET A 1 9.90 15.37 -2.81
N LEU A 2 9.11 16.30 -2.33
CA LEU A 2 9.47 17.49 -1.57
C LEU A 2 8.86 17.34 -0.17
N PHE A 3 9.27 18.15 0.80
CA PHE A 3 8.64 18.15 2.13
C PHE A 3 7.14 18.47 2.06
N LYS A 4 6.72 19.35 1.14
CA LYS A 4 5.31 19.66 0.91
C LYS A 4 4.48 18.46 0.43
N ASP A 5 5.12 17.46 -0.19
CA ASP A 5 4.44 16.25 -0.70
C ASP A 5 4.23 15.21 0.42
N VAL A 6 4.91 15.37 1.56
CA VAL A 6 4.77 14.51 2.74
C VAL A 6 3.56 14.96 3.56
N ILE A 7 2.64 14.04 3.83
CA ILE A 7 1.41 14.34 4.58
C ILE A 7 1.74 14.58 6.05
N GLY A 8 1.32 15.73 6.57
CA GLY A 8 1.56 16.12 7.96
C GLY A 8 3.05 16.18 8.31
N GLN A 9 3.39 15.77 9.54
CA GLN A 9 4.77 15.67 10.06
C GLN A 9 5.51 17.01 10.14
N GLU A 10 4.81 18.11 10.37
CA GLU A 10 5.38 19.46 10.31
C GLU A 10 6.55 19.66 11.30
N GLU A 11 6.43 19.14 12.53
CA GLU A 11 7.49 19.21 13.53
C GLU A 11 8.76 18.46 13.08
N ALA A 12 8.57 17.26 12.50
CA ALA A 12 9.66 16.46 11.94
C ALA A 12 10.36 17.18 10.77
N LYS A 13 9.57 17.75 9.86
CA LYS A 13 10.10 18.53 8.72
C LYS A 13 10.93 19.72 9.20
N GLN A 14 10.39 20.52 10.12
CA GLN A 14 11.09 21.69 10.67
C GLN A 14 12.41 21.31 11.33
N ARG A 15 12.43 20.23 12.11
CA ARG A 15 13.64 19.73 12.75
C ARG A 15 14.68 19.28 11.72
N LEU A 16 14.32 18.54 10.69
CA LEU A 16 15.23 18.11 9.63
C LEU A 16 15.76 19.29 8.81
N ILE A 17 14.93 20.30 8.57
CA ILE A 17 15.33 21.54 7.90
C ILE A 17 16.35 22.32 8.78
N ALA A 18 16.12 22.40 10.08
CA ALA A 18 17.02 23.06 11.01
C ALA A 18 18.41 22.39 11.05
N GLU A 19 18.45 21.04 11.08
CA GLU A 19 19.72 20.28 11.04
C GLU A 19 20.57 20.64 9.81
N VAL A 20 19.93 20.82 8.64
CA VAL A 20 20.65 21.22 7.40
C VAL A 20 21.08 22.66 7.45
N LYS A 21 20.24 23.59 7.94
CA LYS A 21 20.55 25.02 8.04
C LYS A 21 21.70 25.29 9.01
N GLU A 22 21.74 24.54 10.11
CA GLU A 22 22.79 24.65 11.12
C GLU A 22 24.07 23.90 10.76
N GLY A 23 24.08 23.17 9.65
CA GLY A 23 25.22 22.36 9.24
C GLY A 23 25.48 21.16 10.17
N ARG A 24 24.46 20.70 10.93
CA ARG A 24 24.55 19.62 11.91
C ARG A 24 23.84 18.38 11.41
N ILE A 25 24.15 17.96 10.20
CA ILE A 25 23.55 16.75 9.60
C ILE A 25 24.22 15.51 10.24
N PRO A 26 23.48 14.67 10.97
CA PRO A 26 24.04 13.43 11.52
C PRO A 26 24.46 12.49 10.40
N HIS A 27 25.59 11.80 10.58
CA HIS A 27 26.08 10.83 9.61
C HIS A 27 25.16 9.60 9.49
N ALA A 28 24.38 9.28 10.54
CA ALA A 28 23.41 8.20 10.55
C ALA A 28 22.18 8.54 11.39
N GLN A 29 21.01 8.51 10.77
CA GLN A 29 19.71 8.70 11.43
C GLN A 29 18.85 7.44 11.30
N LEU A 30 18.23 7.05 12.41
CA LEU A 30 17.22 5.99 12.46
C LEU A 30 15.84 6.63 12.57
N ILE A 31 15.17 6.76 11.42
CA ILE A 31 13.82 7.31 11.31
C ILE A 31 12.83 6.17 11.61
N CYS A 32 12.22 6.20 12.78
CA CYS A 32 11.33 5.13 13.27
C CYS A 32 9.94 5.65 13.62
N GLY A 33 8.97 4.78 13.49
CA GLY A 33 7.56 5.05 13.79
C GLY A 33 6.64 4.02 13.16
N PRO A 34 5.33 4.09 13.43
CA PRO A 34 4.35 3.16 12.90
C PRO A 34 4.31 3.14 11.38
N GLU A 35 3.76 2.07 10.82
CA GLU A 35 3.46 1.93 9.40
C GLU A 35 2.56 3.06 8.90
N GLY A 36 2.70 3.44 7.62
CA GLY A 36 1.81 4.40 6.97
C GLY A 36 1.95 5.87 7.42
N THR A 37 2.99 6.20 8.20
CA THR A 37 3.23 7.56 8.73
C THR A 37 4.09 8.45 7.83
N GLY A 38 4.52 7.95 6.67
CA GLY A 38 5.29 8.73 5.70
C GLY A 38 6.79 8.82 5.97
N LYS A 39 7.37 7.85 6.69
CA LYS A 39 8.81 7.80 7.00
C LYS A 39 9.71 7.80 5.76
N LEU A 40 9.42 6.92 4.79
CA LEU A 40 10.22 6.83 3.56
C LEU A 40 10.07 8.08 2.68
N PRO A 41 8.86 8.62 2.41
CA PRO A 41 8.71 9.92 1.76
C PRO A 41 9.48 11.05 2.45
N LEU A 42 9.46 11.08 3.77
CA LEU A 42 10.18 12.08 4.57
C LEU A 42 11.70 11.93 4.40
N ALA A 43 12.22 10.70 4.47
CA ALA A 43 13.65 10.42 4.25
C ALA A 43 14.11 10.85 2.84
N ILE A 44 13.30 10.60 1.80
CA ILE A 44 13.59 11.02 0.42
C ILE A 44 13.55 12.54 0.28
N ALA A 45 12.56 13.21 0.90
CA ALA A 45 12.47 14.66 0.89
C ALA A 45 13.67 15.30 1.61
N TYR A 46 14.08 14.75 2.75
CA TYR A 46 15.25 15.17 3.50
C TYR A 46 16.54 14.98 2.70
N ALA A 47 16.75 13.81 2.09
CA ALA A 47 17.87 13.55 1.20
C ALA A 47 17.96 14.57 0.07
N ARG A 48 16.80 14.89 -0.54
CA ARG A 48 16.70 15.92 -1.60
C ARG A 48 17.07 17.30 -1.07
N TYR A 49 16.61 17.67 0.12
CA TYR A 49 16.89 18.95 0.74
C TYR A 49 18.38 19.11 1.06
N ILE A 50 19.03 18.05 1.57
CA ILE A 50 20.49 18.01 1.81
C ILE A 50 21.26 18.25 0.50
N CYS A 51 20.88 17.59 -0.59
CA CYS A 51 21.60 17.67 -1.87
C CYS A 51 21.21 18.86 -2.76
N CYS A 52 20.15 19.61 -2.41
CA CYS A 52 19.65 20.69 -3.24
C CYS A 52 20.66 21.84 -3.32
N GLU A 53 20.98 22.27 -4.54
CA GLU A 53 21.93 23.38 -4.79
C GLU A 53 21.35 24.73 -4.38
N ASN A 54 20.05 24.94 -4.57
CA ASN A 54 19.34 26.19 -4.29
C ASN A 54 18.15 25.93 -3.36
N ARG A 55 18.45 25.44 -2.14
CA ARG A 55 17.42 25.16 -1.15
C ARG A 55 16.74 26.42 -0.63
N GLY A 56 15.41 26.36 -0.53
CA GLY A 56 14.60 27.39 0.11
C GLY A 56 14.61 27.26 1.63
N GLU A 57 13.86 28.16 2.29
CA GLU A 57 13.76 28.13 3.75
C GLU A 57 13.02 26.91 4.30
N GLN A 58 12.06 26.39 3.56
CA GLN A 58 11.19 25.29 4.01
C GLN A 58 11.28 24.04 3.16
N ASP A 59 11.84 24.13 1.94
CA ASP A 59 11.90 22.98 1.02
C ASP A 59 13.03 23.11 0.00
N ALA A 60 13.33 22.01 -0.68
CA ALA A 60 14.22 22.01 -1.83
C ALA A 60 13.57 22.78 -3.01
N CYS A 61 14.40 23.41 -3.86
CA CYS A 61 13.90 24.29 -4.93
C CYS A 61 13.04 23.56 -6.00
N GLY A 62 13.20 22.26 -6.15
CA GLY A 62 12.42 21.45 -7.11
C GLY A 62 12.90 21.51 -8.56
N ILE A 63 13.74 22.47 -8.95
CA ILE A 63 14.08 22.81 -10.34
C ILE A 63 15.57 22.69 -10.69
N CYS A 64 16.49 22.72 -9.73
CA CYS A 64 17.92 22.56 -10.03
C CYS A 64 18.24 21.17 -10.59
N PRO A 65 19.38 20.97 -11.28
CA PRO A 65 19.74 19.69 -11.89
C PRO A 65 19.68 18.51 -10.92
N THR A 66 20.11 18.71 -9.68
CA THR A 66 20.00 17.75 -8.59
C THR A 66 18.53 17.41 -8.28
N CYS A 67 17.66 18.41 -8.11
CA CYS A 67 16.25 18.20 -7.86
C CYS A 67 15.53 17.46 -9.01
N VAL A 68 15.89 17.75 -10.25
CA VAL A 68 15.35 17.06 -11.44
C VAL A 68 15.70 15.58 -11.41
N LYS A 69 16.94 15.21 -11.04
CA LYS A 69 17.35 13.81 -10.87
C LYS A 69 16.60 13.13 -9.71
N PHE A 70 16.36 13.83 -8.60
CA PHE A 70 15.55 13.36 -7.48
C PHE A 70 14.08 13.13 -7.86
N ASN A 71 13.51 13.86 -8.83
CA ASN A 71 12.14 13.59 -9.30
C ASN A 71 11.98 12.18 -9.86
N LYS A 72 13.04 11.57 -10.38
CA LYS A 72 13.09 10.20 -10.91
C LYS A 72 13.83 9.23 -9.99
N LEU A 73 14.30 9.66 -8.83
CA LEU A 73 15.15 8.90 -7.89
C LEU A 73 16.41 8.32 -8.56
N ILE A 74 16.99 9.05 -9.53
CA ILE A 74 18.18 8.64 -10.30
C ILE A 74 19.43 9.49 -10.00
N HIS A 75 19.42 10.23 -8.90
CA HIS A 75 20.61 10.99 -8.51
C HIS A 75 21.77 10.02 -8.24
N PRO A 76 22.98 10.27 -8.80
CA PRO A 76 24.10 9.31 -8.70
C PRO A 76 24.59 9.09 -7.26
N ASP A 77 24.42 10.08 -6.39
CA ASP A 77 24.79 10.00 -4.98
C ASP A 77 23.61 9.64 -4.05
N LEU A 78 22.47 9.22 -4.61
CA LEU A 78 21.32 8.70 -3.88
C LEU A 78 21.22 7.18 -4.09
N HIS A 79 21.40 6.43 -3.03
CA HIS A 79 21.38 4.98 -3.05
C HIS A 79 20.26 4.45 -2.17
N PHE A 80 19.65 3.35 -2.62
CA PHE A 80 18.60 2.66 -1.87
C PHE A 80 19.04 1.24 -1.52
N VAL A 81 18.66 0.82 -0.33
CA VAL A 81 18.73 -0.58 0.14
C VAL A 81 17.36 -0.93 0.68
N PHE A 82 16.83 -2.05 0.26
CA PHE A 82 15.48 -2.50 0.61
C PHE A 82 15.39 -4.02 0.56
N PRO A 83 14.42 -4.65 1.25
CA PRO A 83 14.26 -6.10 1.21
C PRO A 83 13.96 -6.60 -0.20
N VAL A 84 14.67 -7.66 -0.62
CA VAL A 84 14.49 -8.32 -1.92
C VAL A 84 14.29 -9.82 -1.74
N ILE A 85 13.78 -10.48 -2.76
CA ILE A 85 13.61 -11.93 -2.84
C ILE A 85 14.75 -12.56 -3.64
N LYS A 86 15.07 -13.83 -3.36
CA LYS A 86 16.01 -14.57 -4.20
C LYS A 86 15.41 -14.90 -5.56
N LYS A 87 15.98 -14.39 -6.64
CA LYS A 87 15.49 -14.66 -8.03
C LYS A 87 15.68 -16.10 -8.47
N LYS A 88 16.82 -16.75 -8.11
CA LYS A 88 17.13 -18.16 -8.46
C LYS A 88 18.07 -18.75 -7.43
N ALA A 89 17.98 -20.06 -7.22
CA ALA A 89 18.96 -20.78 -6.41
C ALA A 89 20.38 -20.62 -6.99
N GLY A 90 21.35 -20.25 -6.14
CA GLY A 90 22.77 -20.13 -6.50
C GLY A 90 23.19 -18.78 -7.10
N LYS A 91 22.29 -17.80 -7.33
CA LYS A 91 22.68 -16.46 -7.73
C LYS A 91 22.45 -15.47 -6.59
N ASP A 92 23.52 -14.73 -6.24
CA ASP A 92 23.40 -13.60 -5.30
C ASP A 92 22.43 -12.56 -5.88
N THR A 93 21.49 -12.11 -5.05
CA THR A 93 20.51 -11.09 -5.41
C THR A 93 20.79 -9.84 -4.60
N VAL A 94 20.81 -8.70 -5.27
CA VAL A 94 21.06 -7.38 -4.68
C VAL A 94 19.95 -6.41 -5.05
N CYS A 95 19.82 -5.29 -4.35
CA CYS A 95 18.80 -4.26 -4.60
C CYS A 95 18.89 -3.69 -6.02
N ASP A 96 20.09 -3.62 -6.61
CA ASP A 96 20.27 -3.12 -7.97
C ASP A 96 19.55 -3.96 -9.04
N ASP A 97 19.29 -5.24 -8.76
CA ASP A 97 18.50 -6.12 -9.64
C ASP A 97 17.02 -5.70 -9.77
N PHE A 98 16.53 -4.90 -8.83
CA PHE A 98 15.14 -4.42 -8.74
C PHE A 98 15.04 -2.88 -8.69
N ILE A 99 16.14 -2.17 -8.86
CA ILE A 99 16.19 -0.71 -8.64
C ILE A 99 15.24 0.09 -9.56
N ALA A 100 15.03 -0.40 -10.78
CA ALA A 100 14.11 0.25 -11.73
C ALA A 100 12.65 0.12 -11.26
N ASP A 101 12.24 -1.08 -10.86
CA ASP A 101 10.91 -1.38 -10.34
C ASP A 101 10.68 -0.61 -9.02
N TRP A 102 11.67 -0.62 -8.12
CA TRP A 102 11.65 0.13 -6.87
C TRP A 102 11.39 1.62 -7.09
N ARG A 103 12.14 2.26 -7.98
CA ARG A 103 11.99 3.69 -8.28
C ARG A 103 10.60 4.02 -8.80
N ASN A 104 10.11 3.24 -9.75
CA ASN A 104 8.77 3.42 -10.31
C ASN A 104 7.70 3.24 -9.25
N PHE A 105 7.80 2.17 -8.45
CA PHE A 105 6.86 1.85 -7.39
C PHE A 105 6.78 2.94 -6.31
N VAL A 106 7.92 3.38 -5.79
CA VAL A 106 8.01 4.45 -4.76
C VAL A 106 7.47 5.79 -5.29
N LEU A 107 7.68 6.09 -6.57
CA LEU A 107 7.17 7.34 -7.16
C LEU A 107 5.65 7.32 -7.36
N GLN A 108 5.08 6.18 -7.71
CA GLN A 108 3.64 6.01 -7.89
C GLN A 108 2.92 5.89 -6.55
N ASN A 109 3.51 5.15 -5.61
CA ASN A 109 2.93 4.80 -4.32
C ASN A 109 3.88 5.17 -3.19
N PRO A 110 3.95 6.45 -2.75
CA PRO A 110 4.91 6.84 -1.71
C PRO A 110 4.56 6.30 -0.31
N TYR A 111 3.32 5.87 -0.08
CA TYR A 111 2.85 5.23 1.14
C TYR A 111 2.51 3.77 0.85
N PHE A 112 3.35 2.87 1.30
CA PHE A 112 3.21 1.43 1.10
C PHE A 112 3.91 0.65 2.22
N ASN A 113 3.64 -0.65 2.30
CA ASN A 113 4.30 -1.58 3.22
C ASN A 113 5.04 -2.69 2.45
N LEU A 114 5.66 -3.60 3.21
CA LEU A 114 6.41 -4.72 2.64
C LEU A 114 5.55 -5.62 1.76
N ASN A 115 4.29 -5.85 2.13
CA ASN A 115 3.39 -6.71 1.36
C ASN A 115 3.09 -6.11 -0.03
N HIS A 116 2.90 -4.79 -0.11
CA HIS A 116 2.72 -4.10 -1.40
C HIS A 116 3.96 -4.22 -2.28
N TRP A 117 5.16 -4.10 -1.70
CA TRP A 117 6.41 -4.29 -2.42
C TRP A 117 6.60 -5.75 -2.87
N LEU A 118 6.28 -6.74 -2.04
CA LEU A 118 6.29 -8.15 -2.41
C LEU A 118 5.33 -8.45 -3.57
N LYS A 119 4.16 -7.83 -3.57
CA LYS A 119 3.17 -7.95 -4.65
C LYS A 119 3.70 -7.38 -5.97
N GLU A 120 4.36 -6.22 -5.93
CA GLU A 120 5.01 -5.62 -7.10
C GLU A 120 6.09 -6.55 -7.69
N MET A 121 6.86 -7.22 -6.83
CA MET A 121 7.85 -8.24 -7.24
C MET A 121 7.23 -9.56 -7.70
N GLY A 122 5.90 -9.76 -7.61
CA GLY A 122 5.23 -11.04 -7.89
C GLY A 122 5.59 -12.16 -6.91
N ALA A 123 5.83 -11.82 -5.65
CA ALA A 123 6.41 -12.72 -4.65
C ALA A 123 5.66 -12.70 -3.30
N GLU A 124 4.34 -12.59 -3.32
CA GLU A 124 3.47 -12.43 -2.15
C GLU A 124 3.67 -13.51 -1.07
N ASN A 125 4.09 -14.72 -1.45
CA ASN A 125 4.30 -15.86 -0.55
C ASN A 125 5.79 -16.09 -0.18
N GLN A 126 6.68 -15.13 -0.47
CA GLN A 126 8.11 -15.26 -0.19
C GLN A 126 8.54 -14.31 0.91
N GLN A 127 9.62 -14.68 1.62
CA GLN A 127 10.25 -13.80 2.60
C GLN A 127 11.31 -12.94 1.92
N ALA A 128 11.11 -11.62 1.97
CA ALA A 128 12.12 -10.68 1.53
C ALA A 128 13.11 -10.37 2.65
N GLN A 129 14.38 -10.24 2.30
CA GLN A 129 15.47 -9.89 3.21
C GLN A 129 16.48 -8.98 2.51
N ILE A 130 17.28 -8.28 3.31
CA ILE A 130 18.48 -7.59 2.85
C ILE A 130 19.65 -8.56 3.09
N PHE A 131 20.16 -9.12 1.99
CA PHE A 131 21.18 -10.18 2.05
C PHE A 131 22.59 -9.62 2.25
N VAL A 132 23.51 -10.48 2.72
CA VAL A 132 24.90 -10.11 3.02
C VAL A 132 25.62 -9.48 1.81
N LYS A 133 25.32 -9.89 0.59
CA LYS A 133 25.92 -9.34 -0.62
C LYS A 133 25.63 -7.84 -0.80
N GLU A 134 24.47 -7.38 -0.31
CA GLU A 134 24.12 -5.95 -0.35
C GLU A 134 25.13 -5.10 0.45
N SER A 135 25.70 -5.62 1.54
CA SER A 135 26.72 -4.87 2.29
C SER A 135 27.99 -4.63 1.46
N ASP A 136 28.39 -5.56 0.59
CA ASP A 136 29.52 -5.36 -0.31
C ASP A 136 29.21 -4.29 -1.36
N GLU A 137 27.97 -4.26 -1.86
CA GLU A 137 27.50 -3.22 -2.77
C GLU A 137 27.42 -1.85 -2.09
N ILE A 138 26.99 -1.78 -0.84
CA ILE A 138 27.00 -0.54 -0.05
C ILE A 138 28.42 0.00 0.06
N VAL A 139 29.39 -0.84 0.45
CA VAL A 139 30.82 -0.47 0.55
C VAL A 139 31.31 0.05 -0.82
N ARG A 140 31.04 -0.70 -1.89
CA ARG A 140 31.44 -0.33 -3.26
C ARG A 140 30.88 1.04 -3.67
N LYS A 141 29.58 1.27 -3.47
CA LYS A 141 28.93 2.53 -3.83
C LYS A 141 29.47 3.70 -3.03
N LEU A 142 29.73 3.52 -1.75
CA LEU A 142 30.23 4.58 -0.86
C LEU A 142 31.73 4.85 -1.00
N SER A 143 32.53 3.89 -1.51
CA SER A 143 33.96 4.10 -1.79
C SER A 143 34.20 5.02 -3.00
N LEU A 144 33.23 5.15 -3.90
CA LEU A 144 33.33 6.04 -5.06
C LEU A 144 33.29 7.50 -4.59
N LYS A 145 33.99 8.39 -5.30
CA LYS A 145 33.87 9.83 -5.05
C LYS A 145 32.46 10.32 -5.37
N SER A 146 31.97 11.30 -4.61
CA SER A 146 30.70 11.96 -4.95
C SER A 146 30.75 12.53 -6.36
N SER A 147 29.69 12.31 -7.13
CA SER A 147 29.59 12.74 -8.53
C SER A 147 29.54 14.28 -8.68
N GLN A 148 29.05 14.98 -7.65
CA GLN A 148 28.86 16.44 -7.69
C GLN A 148 29.57 17.16 -6.53
N GLY A 149 30.45 16.46 -5.80
CA GLY A 149 31.20 17.03 -4.66
C GLY A 149 30.36 17.30 -3.41
N GLY A 150 29.11 16.82 -3.39
CA GLY A 150 28.18 16.97 -2.26
C GLY A 150 28.06 15.70 -1.39
N TYR A 151 26.96 15.63 -0.65
CA TYR A 151 26.64 14.49 0.19
C TYR A 151 26.26 13.24 -0.62
N LYS A 152 26.72 12.08 -0.18
CA LYS A 152 26.23 10.77 -0.56
C LYS A 152 25.16 10.32 0.43
N ILE A 153 23.99 9.94 -0.07
CA ILE A 153 22.88 9.54 0.78
C ILE A 153 22.58 8.05 0.56
N MET A 154 22.55 7.30 1.63
CA MET A 154 22.17 5.89 1.65
C MET A 154 20.86 5.75 2.43
N ILE A 155 19.76 5.46 1.75
CA ILE A 155 18.46 5.19 2.38
C ILE A 155 18.30 3.68 2.49
N ILE A 156 18.18 3.18 3.73
CA ILE A 156 17.95 1.77 4.03
C ILE A 156 16.51 1.63 4.53
N TRP A 157 15.63 1.07 3.71
CA TRP A 157 14.25 0.82 4.08
C TRP A 157 14.11 -0.57 4.72
N LEU A 158 13.46 -0.62 5.89
CA LEU A 158 13.28 -1.80 6.75
C LEU A 158 14.62 -2.48 7.11
N PRO A 159 15.54 -1.76 7.80
CA PRO A 159 16.83 -2.32 8.23
C PRO A 159 16.67 -3.53 9.16
N GLU A 160 15.52 -3.70 9.84
CA GLU A 160 15.14 -4.88 10.63
C GLU A 160 15.02 -6.16 9.77
N LYS A 161 14.97 -6.06 8.45
CA LYS A 161 14.98 -7.20 7.52
C LYS A 161 16.40 -7.54 7.02
N MET A 162 17.45 -6.87 7.52
CA MET A 162 18.83 -7.27 7.27
C MET A 162 19.16 -8.59 7.96
N ASN A 163 19.87 -9.48 7.26
CA ASN A 163 20.44 -10.62 7.93
C ASN A 163 21.60 -10.19 8.86
N VAL A 164 21.94 -11.02 9.82
CA VAL A 164 22.94 -10.69 10.86
C VAL A 164 24.30 -10.34 10.27
N GLU A 165 24.73 -11.03 9.21
CA GLU A 165 26.01 -10.77 8.56
C GLU A 165 26.04 -9.42 7.85
N CYS A 166 24.96 -9.04 7.14
CA CYS A 166 24.81 -7.73 6.53
C CYS A 166 24.84 -6.62 7.59
N SER A 167 24.10 -6.81 8.67
CA SER A 167 24.05 -5.87 9.79
C SER A 167 25.45 -5.65 10.41
N ASN A 168 26.20 -6.73 10.64
CA ASN A 168 27.55 -6.62 11.20
C ASN A 168 28.55 -5.92 10.27
N LYS A 169 28.45 -6.13 8.95
CA LYS A 169 29.27 -5.40 7.98
C LYS A 169 28.93 -3.91 7.93
N LEU A 170 27.66 -3.55 8.09
CA LEU A 170 27.21 -2.16 8.13
C LEU A 170 27.77 -1.40 9.34
N LEU A 171 28.00 -2.09 10.48
CA LEU A 171 28.54 -1.46 11.68
C LEU A 171 29.85 -0.69 11.43
N LYS A 172 30.78 -1.27 10.64
CA LYS A 172 32.04 -0.62 10.30
C LYS A 172 31.84 0.71 9.57
N LEU A 173 30.86 0.76 8.66
CA LEU A 173 30.52 1.98 7.91
C LEU A 173 29.82 3.03 8.77
N LEU A 174 29.08 2.60 9.80
CA LEU A 174 28.44 3.51 10.76
C LEU A 174 29.41 4.05 11.78
N GLU A 175 30.48 3.30 12.14
CA GLU A 175 31.55 3.74 13.04
C GLU A 175 32.49 4.73 12.36
N GLU A 176 32.90 4.42 11.14
CA GLU A 176 33.82 5.24 10.33
C GLU A 176 33.23 5.55 8.97
N PRO A 177 32.21 6.44 8.92
CA PRO A 177 31.54 6.75 7.68
C PRO A 177 32.49 7.47 6.71
N PRO A 178 32.44 7.17 5.40
CA PRO A 178 33.14 7.97 4.41
C PRO A 178 32.70 9.43 4.47
N ALA A 179 33.63 10.35 4.18
CA ALA A 179 33.35 11.78 4.24
C ALA A 179 32.08 12.16 3.44
N MET A 180 31.31 13.09 3.97
CA MET A 180 30.07 13.58 3.35
C MET A 180 29.05 12.45 3.04
N THR A 181 28.97 11.44 3.89
CA THR A 181 28.01 10.35 3.75
C THR A 181 26.96 10.41 4.84
N VAL A 182 25.68 10.26 4.46
CA VAL A 182 24.55 10.21 5.38
C VAL A 182 23.77 8.93 5.17
N PHE A 183 23.57 8.18 6.27
CA PHE A 183 22.73 7.00 6.32
C PHE A 183 21.36 7.38 6.90
N LEU A 184 20.30 7.07 6.17
CA LEU A 184 18.91 7.23 6.61
C LEU A 184 18.27 5.85 6.71
N LEU A 185 18.19 5.30 7.91
CA LEU A 185 17.57 4.02 8.21
C LEU A 185 16.09 4.26 8.50
N VAL A 186 15.20 3.68 7.71
CA VAL A 186 13.74 3.85 7.81
C VAL A 186 13.13 2.57 8.35
N SER A 187 12.74 2.56 9.62
CA SER A 187 12.31 1.37 10.34
C SER A 187 10.86 1.46 10.85
N GLU A 188 10.19 0.33 10.88
CA GLU A 188 8.87 0.12 11.50
C GLU A 188 9.00 -0.61 12.85
N GLU A 189 10.00 -1.46 12.97
CA GLU A 189 10.29 -2.27 14.14
C GLU A 189 11.73 -2.00 14.67
N PRO A 190 11.98 -0.79 15.22
CA PRO A 190 13.34 -0.40 15.61
C PRO A 190 13.97 -1.35 16.64
N ASP A 191 13.16 -1.98 17.48
CA ASP A 191 13.64 -2.91 18.51
C ASP A 191 14.12 -4.25 17.93
N ALA A 192 13.75 -4.58 16.70
CA ALA A 192 14.26 -5.73 15.95
C ALA A 192 15.63 -5.47 15.30
N ILE A 193 16.11 -4.23 15.29
CA ILE A 193 17.42 -3.85 14.78
C ILE A 193 18.48 -4.15 15.85
N LEU A 194 19.67 -4.64 15.43
CA LEU A 194 20.78 -4.87 16.36
C LEU A 194 21.06 -3.62 17.22
N GLN A 195 21.16 -3.81 18.53
CA GLN A 195 21.42 -2.73 19.49
C GLN A 195 22.73 -1.96 19.17
N THR A 196 23.69 -2.65 18.58
CA THR A 196 24.94 -2.05 18.10
C THR A 196 24.76 -1.07 16.94
N ILE A 197 23.75 -1.26 16.08
CA ILE A 197 23.36 -0.29 15.04
C ILE A 197 22.59 0.87 15.67
N GLN A 198 21.63 0.57 16.57
CA GLN A 198 20.85 1.59 17.25
C GLN A 198 21.74 2.58 18.02
N SER A 199 22.77 2.10 18.71
CA SER A 199 23.69 2.96 19.49
C SER A 199 24.56 3.89 18.64
N ARG A 200 24.70 3.64 17.33
CA ARG A 200 25.48 4.42 16.37
C ARG A 200 24.64 5.31 15.47
N THR A 201 23.33 5.27 15.66
CA THR A 201 22.39 6.06 14.88
C THR A 201 21.65 7.06 15.78
N GLN A 202 21.42 8.26 15.28
CA GLN A 202 20.56 9.21 15.97
C GLN A 202 19.08 8.82 15.74
N ARG A 203 18.40 8.42 16.81
CA ARG A 203 16.97 8.04 16.72
C ARG A 203 16.10 9.27 16.45
N PHE A 204 15.25 9.19 15.44
CA PHE A 204 14.30 10.19 15.01
C PHE A 204 12.90 9.58 14.95
N ASN A 205 12.09 9.85 15.97
CA ASN A 205 10.76 9.24 16.09
C ASN A 205 9.75 10.04 15.27
N ILE A 206 8.97 9.32 14.46
CA ILE A 206 7.83 9.83 13.69
C ILE A 206 6.56 9.31 14.34
N HIS A 207 5.62 10.20 14.58
CA HIS A 207 4.31 9.88 15.15
C HIS A 207 3.27 9.63 14.06
N GLY A 208 2.11 9.11 14.44
CA GLY A 208 0.94 9.01 13.55
C GLY A 208 0.59 10.36 12.95
N ILE A 209 0.13 10.35 11.72
CA ILE A 209 -0.34 11.58 11.04
C ILE A 209 -1.60 12.06 11.74
N LYS A 210 -1.71 13.37 11.97
CA LYS A 210 -2.90 13.96 12.60
C LYS A 210 -4.15 13.76 11.72
N GLU A 211 -5.27 13.44 12.32
CA GLU A 211 -6.54 13.18 11.61
C GLU A 211 -6.93 14.29 10.63
N PRO A 212 -6.85 15.61 10.98
CA PRO A 212 -7.17 16.68 10.04
C PRO A 212 -6.27 16.71 8.79
N GLU A 213 -5.01 16.29 8.91
CA GLU A 213 -4.08 16.21 7.78
C GLU A 213 -4.45 15.07 6.83
N ILE A 214 -4.85 13.92 7.37
CA ILE A 214 -5.35 12.80 6.58
C ILE A 214 -6.65 13.20 5.89
N SER A 215 -7.63 13.72 6.64
CA SER A 215 -8.93 14.16 6.10
C SER A 215 -8.75 15.17 4.97
N LYS A 216 -7.89 16.18 5.14
CA LYS A 216 -7.59 17.17 4.11
C LYS A 216 -7.07 16.54 2.81
N VAL A 217 -6.17 15.56 2.91
CA VAL A 217 -5.64 14.85 1.72
C VAL A 217 -6.73 14.00 1.07
N LEU A 218 -7.55 13.32 1.86
CA LEU A 218 -8.68 12.53 1.36
C LEU A 218 -9.68 13.37 0.58
N GLN A 219 -10.00 14.57 1.06
CA GLN A 219 -10.89 15.52 0.37
C GLN A 219 -10.24 16.07 -0.91
N THR A 220 -8.98 16.55 -0.82
CA THR A 220 -8.35 17.27 -1.93
C THR A 220 -7.82 16.37 -3.03
N LYS A 221 -7.29 15.20 -2.70
CA LYS A 221 -6.63 14.29 -3.65
C LYS A 221 -7.55 13.14 -4.10
N TYR A 222 -8.44 12.69 -3.22
CA TYR A 222 -9.33 11.56 -3.50
C TYR A 222 -10.80 11.98 -3.68
N GLY A 223 -11.12 13.28 -3.50
CA GLY A 223 -12.46 13.83 -3.77
C GLY A 223 -13.56 13.36 -2.81
N LEU A 224 -13.20 12.86 -1.61
CA LEU A 224 -14.19 12.42 -0.63
C LEU A 224 -14.94 13.61 -0.04
N GLN A 225 -16.19 13.37 0.36
CA GLN A 225 -16.95 14.35 1.13
C GLN A 225 -16.31 14.53 2.53
N PRO A 226 -16.44 15.72 3.15
CA PRO A 226 -15.81 16.01 4.42
C PRO A 226 -16.15 14.98 5.52
N GLU A 227 -17.42 14.60 5.63
CA GLU A 227 -17.89 13.65 6.66
C GLU A 227 -17.25 12.26 6.49
N ASP A 228 -17.20 11.74 5.26
CA ASP A 228 -16.58 10.46 4.95
C ASP A 228 -15.06 10.50 5.18
N ALA A 229 -14.42 11.62 4.80
CA ALA A 229 -12.99 11.81 4.97
C ALA A 229 -12.58 11.87 6.45
N ASP A 230 -13.39 12.52 7.28
CA ASP A 230 -13.16 12.61 8.73
C ASP A 230 -13.34 11.24 9.41
N ASP A 231 -14.37 10.48 9.04
CA ASP A 231 -14.59 9.13 9.57
C ASP A 231 -13.43 8.17 9.21
N ILE A 232 -13.00 8.19 7.96
CA ILE A 232 -11.86 7.37 7.51
C ILE A 232 -10.57 7.82 8.20
N ALA A 233 -10.32 9.12 8.34
CA ALA A 233 -9.17 9.65 9.03
C ALA A 233 -9.12 9.21 10.50
N HIS A 234 -10.25 9.28 11.20
CA HIS A 234 -10.38 8.83 12.58
C HIS A 234 -10.09 7.33 12.72
N ARG A 235 -10.69 6.49 11.88
CA ARG A 235 -10.50 5.02 11.89
C ARG A 235 -9.08 4.61 11.54
N SER A 236 -8.37 5.40 10.74
CA SER A 236 -7.00 5.11 10.32
C SER A 236 -5.97 5.27 11.45
N LYS A 237 -6.32 5.98 12.55
CA LYS A 237 -5.45 6.21 13.72
C LYS A 237 -4.05 6.71 13.36
N GLY A 238 -3.98 7.63 12.39
CA GLY A 238 -2.73 8.22 11.95
C GLY A 238 -1.92 7.39 10.94
N ASN A 239 -2.46 6.25 10.48
CA ASN A 239 -1.88 5.42 9.43
C ASN A 239 -2.56 5.71 8.08
N PHE A 240 -1.90 6.49 7.21
CA PHE A 240 -2.46 6.86 5.91
C PHE A 240 -2.66 5.66 4.97
N LEU A 241 -1.86 4.61 5.11
CA LEU A 241 -2.03 3.40 4.32
C LEU A 241 -3.36 2.71 4.62
N LYS A 242 -3.74 2.59 5.92
CA LYS A 242 -5.07 2.09 6.30
C LYS A 242 -6.21 2.96 5.77
N ALA A 243 -6.01 4.28 5.73
CA ALA A 243 -7.00 5.16 5.11
C ALA A 243 -7.19 4.85 3.61
N LEU A 244 -6.09 4.64 2.87
CA LEU A 244 -6.14 4.24 1.46
C LEU A 244 -6.81 2.88 1.26
N GLU A 245 -6.46 1.88 2.07
CA GLU A 245 -7.08 0.56 2.04
C GLU A 245 -8.60 0.65 2.26
N THR A 246 -9.03 1.50 3.20
CA THR A 246 -10.46 1.71 3.47
C THR A 246 -11.18 2.32 2.27
N ILE A 247 -10.56 3.27 1.56
CA ILE A 247 -11.11 3.86 0.34
C ILE A 247 -11.24 2.79 -0.75
N HIS A 248 -10.18 2.05 -1.00
CA HIS A 248 -10.19 0.99 -2.02
C HIS A 248 -11.23 -0.08 -1.73
N LEU A 249 -11.38 -0.49 -0.47
CA LEU A 249 -12.44 -1.40 -0.05
C LEU A 249 -13.84 -0.80 -0.26
N SER A 250 -14.02 0.50 0.00
CA SER A 250 -15.30 1.19 -0.23
C SER A 250 -15.63 1.28 -1.73
N GLU A 251 -14.67 1.63 -2.59
CA GLU A 251 -14.85 1.66 -4.04
C GLU A 251 -15.12 0.26 -4.61
N GLU A 252 -14.42 -0.75 -4.13
CA GLU A 252 -14.63 -2.14 -4.53
C GLU A 252 -16.02 -2.63 -4.10
N ASN A 253 -16.46 -2.31 -2.88
CA ASN A 253 -17.79 -2.63 -2.41
C ASN A 253 -18.90 -1.91 -3.22
N LYS A 254 -18.70 -0.66 -3.62
CA LYS A 254 -19.62 0.05 -4.53
C LYS A 254 -19.75 -0.66 -5.87
N LEU A 255 -18.62 -1.01 -6.49
CA LEU A 255 -18.62 -1.78 -7.74
C LEU A 255 -19.32 -3.14 -7.57
N PHE A 256 -19.05 -3.86 -6.49
CA PHE A 256 -19.69 -5.14 -6.19
C PHE A 256 -21.19 -4.99 -5.98
N PHE A 257 -21.61 -3.92 -5.33
CA PHE A 257 -23.03 -3.62 -5.15
C PHE A 257 -23.73 -3.34 -6.47
N GLU A 258 -23.13 -2.55 -7.35
CA GLU A 258 -23.68 -2.30 -8.70
C GLU A 258 -23.78 -3.59 -9.52
N LEU A 259 -22.76 -4.43 -9.50
CA LEU A 259 -22.76 -5.72 -10.18
C LEU A 259 -23.81 -6.68 -9.60
N PHE A 260 -23.99 -6.68 -8.27
CA PHE A 260 -25.04 -7.46 -7.60
C PHE A 260 -26.44 -6.99 -7.99
N ILE A 261 -26.72 -5.69 -7.92
CA ILE A 261 -28.00 -5.13 -8.35
C ILE A 261 -28.29 -5.49 -9.81
N ASN A 262 -27.29 -5.35 -10.67
CA ASN A 262 -27.45 -5.64 -12.09
C ASN A 262 -27.77 -7.11 -12.34
N LEU A 263 -27.04 -8.01 -11.66
CA LEU A 263 -27.33 -9.46 -11.70
C LEU A 263 -28.76 -9.77 -11.29
N MET A 264 -29.22 -9.26 -10.13
CA MET A 264 -30.57 -9.52 -9.61
C MET A 264 -31.64 -9.00 -10.56
N ARG A 265 -31.45 -7.80 -11.13
CA ARG A 265 -32.34 -7.20 -12.10
C ARG A 265 -32.40 -7.98 -13.41
N LEU A 266 -31.26 -8.39 -13.96
CA LEU A 266 -31.18 -9.17 -15.19
C LEU A 266 -31.80 -10.56 -15.03
N SER A 267 -31.56 -11.21 -13.90
CA SER A 267 -32.13 -12.54 -13.57
C SER A 267 -33.66 -12.44 -13.46
N TYR A 268 -34.18 -11.44 -12.76
CA TYR A 268 -35.63 -11.21 -12.66
C TYR A 268 -36.27 -10.94 -14.02
N GLN A 269 -35.63 -10.13 -14.87
CA GLN A 269 -36.10 -9.78 -16.21
C GLN A 269 -35.83 -10.84 -17.27
N ARG A 270 -35.04 -11.89 -16.97
CA ARG A 270 -34.61 -12.97 -17.87
C ARG A 270 -33.89 -12.48 -19.12
N LYS A 271 -33.06 -11.46 -18.99
CA LYS A 271 -32.31 -10.87 -20.09
C LYS A 271 -31.00 -11.62 -20.35
N ILE A 272 -31.10 -12.81 -20.97
CA ILE A 272 -29.97 -13.75 -21.15
C ILE A 272 -28.82 -13.13 -21.94
N ARG A 273 -29.09 -12.28 -22.95
CA ARG A 273 -28.02 -11.63 -23.72
C ARG A 273 -27.20 -10.68 -22.86
N GLU A 274 -27.86 -9.87 -22.05
CA GLU A 274 -27.23 -8.92 -21.13
C GLU A 274 -26.52 -9.64 -19.96
N MET A 275 -27.04 -10.78 -19.53
CA MET A 275 -26.39 -11.63 -18.51
C MET A 275 -25.04 -12.17 -19.02
N ARG A 276 -24.94 -12.49 -20.31
CA ARG A 276 -23.64 -12.86 -20.90
C ARG A 276 -22.64 -11.71 -20.85
N GLN A 277 -23.07 -10.49 -21.19
CA GLN A 277 -22.22 -9.31 -21.10
C GLN A 277 -21.78 -9.05 -19.64
N TRP A 278 -22.70 -9.20 -18.69
CA TRP A 278 -22.42 -9.10 -17.27
C TRP A 278 -21.39 -10.14 -16.84
N SER A 279 -21.53 -11.42 -17.26
CA SER A 279 -20.58 -12.48 -16.94
C SER A 279 -19.19 -12.23 -17.54
N ASP A 280 -19.11 -11.67 -18.75
CA ASP A 280 -17.84 -11.26 -19.36
C ASP A 280 -17.16 -10.12 -18.56
N ALA A 281 -17.93 -9.14 -18.08
CA ALA A 281 -17.42 -8.06 -17.26
C ALA A 281 -16.86 -8.56 -15.93
N VAL A 282 -17.60 -9.43 -15.20
CA VAL A 282 -17.13 -10.03 -13.96
C VAL A 282 -15.92 -10.94 -14.19
N ALA A 283 -15.93 -11.72 -15.27
CA ALA A 283 -14.81 -12.60 -15.63
C ALA A 283 -13.52 -11.83 -15.98
N SER A 284 -13.60 -10.58 -16.39
CA SER A 284 -12.43 -9.74 -16.67
C SER A 284 -11.73 -9.22 -15.39
N MET A 285 -12.40 -9.29 -14.24
CA MET A 285 -11.78 -8.99 -12.95
C MET A 285 -10.80 -10.10 -12.58
N GLY A 286 -9.66 -9.78 -11.96
CA GLY A 286 -8.72 -10.79 -11.48
C GLY A 286 -9.37 -11.78 -10.49
N ARG A 287 -8.82 -13.01 -10.41
CA ARG A 287 -9.41 -14.13 -9.64
C ARG A 287 -9.74 -13.78 -8.18
N GLU A 288 -8.86 -13.08 -7.48
CA GLU A 288 -9.12 -12.69 -6.10
C GLU A 288 -10.33 -11.74 -6.00
N ARG A 289 -10.45 -10.80 -6.92
CA ARG A 289 -11.62 -9.91 -6.98
C ARG A 289 -12.90 -10.66 -7.29
N GLN A 290 -12.85 -11.71 -8.12
CA GLN A 290 -14.00 -12.59 -8.40
C GLN A 290 -14.46 -13.34 -7.14
N LYS A 291 -13.52 -13.87 -6.34
CA LYS A 291 -13.83 -14.51 -5.05
C LYS A 291 -14.42 -13.51 -4.05
N ASN A 292 -13.84 -12.31 -3.95
CA ASN A 292 -14.34 -11.25 -3.10
C ASN A 292 -15.76 -10.82 -3.50
N PHE A 293 -16.03 -10.73 -4.81
CA PHE A 293 -17.38 -10.46 -5.32
C PHE A 293 -18.39 -11.53 -4.94
N LEU A 294 -18.05 -12.82 -5.05
CA LEU A 294 -18.92 -13.91 -4.64
C LEU A 294 -19.18 -13.88 -3.13
N ALA A 295 -18.15 -13.63 -2.31
CA ALA A 295 -18.31 -13.45 -0.87
C ALA A 295 -19.20 -12.23 -0.53
N TYR A 296 -19.07 -11.13 -1.27
CA TYR A 296 -19.95 -9.98 -1.17
C TYR A 296 -21.41 -10.36 -1.49
N CYS A 297 -21.65 -11.11 -2.56
CA CYS A 297 -22.99 -11.60 -2.91
C CYS A 297 -23.58 -12.48 -1.80
N GLN A 298 -22.80 -13.41 -1.22
CA GLN A 298 -23.23 -14.24 -0.10
C GLN A 298 -23.64 -13.37 1.11
N ARG A 299 -22.86 -12.36 1.45
CA ARG A 299 -23.20 -11.40 2.50
C ARG A 299 -24.53 -10.71 2.18
N MET A 300 -24.70 -10.17 0.98
CA MET A 300 -25.91 -9.46 0.59
C MET A 300 -27.16 -10.36 0.62
N ILE A 301 -27.07 -11.60 0.18
CA ILE A 301 -28.19 -12.56 0.27
C ILE A 301 -28.54 -12.86 1.73
N ARG A 302 -27.53 -13.13 2.58
CA ARG A 302 -27.73 -13.35 4.02
C ARG A 302 -28.39 -12.13 4.69
N GLU A 303 -27.88 -10.93 4.45
CA GLU A 303 -28.41 -9.70 5.05
C GLU A 303 -29.85 -9.43 4.59
N ASN A 304 -30.18 -9.67 3.31
CA ASN A 304 -31.55 -9.51 2.81
C ASN A 304 -32.51 -10.56 3.41
N PHE A 305 -32.04 -11.79 3.63
CA PHE A 305 -32.82 -12.81 4.32
C PHE A 305 -33.13 -12.40 5.76
N ILE A 306 -32.11 -11.94 6.52
CA ILE A 306 -32.28 -11.48 7.91
C ILE A 306 -33.16 -10.22 7.98
N TYR A 307 -33.06 -9.33 7.00
CA TYR A 307 -33.87 -8.11 6.93
C TYR A 307 -35.39 -8.39 6.96
N ASN A 308 -35.82 -9.51 6.39
CA ASN A 308 -37.23 -9.94 6.41
C ASN A 308 -37.76 -10.28 7.80
N PHE A 309 -36.89 -10.58 8.77
CA PHE A 309 -37.30 -10.85 10.16
C PHE A 309 -37.45 -9.58 11.01
N HIS A 310 -37.26 -8.39 10.42
CA HIS A 310 -37.38 -7.09 11.07
C HIS A 310 -36.49 -6.89 12.32
N GLN A 311 -35.41 -7.67 12.45
CA GLN A 311 -34.43 -7.53 13.53
C GLN A 311 -33.29 -6.64 13.08
N ARG A 312 -33.43 -5.32 13.24
CA ARG A 312 -32.48 -4.31 12.77
C ARG A 312 -31.09 -4.46 13.36
N ASP A 313 -30.96 -4.94 14.58
CA ASP A 313 -29.68 -5.10 15.29
C ASP A 313 -28.79 -6.22 14.68
N LEU A 314 -29.37 -7.08 13.85
CA LEU A 314 -28.64 -8.17 13.18
C LEU A 314 -28.28 -7.89 11.71
N VAL A 315 -28.65 -6.71 11.20
CA VAL A 315 -28.45 -6.33 9.79
C VAL A 315 -27.30 -5.34 9.68
N TYR A 316 -26.26 -5.74 8.93
CA TYR A 316 -25.05 -4.94 8.72
C TYR A 316 -24.98 -4.47 7.25
N MET A 317 -25.79 -3.47 6.92
CA MET A 317 -25.86 -2.85 5.59
C MET A 317 -25.58 -1.35 5.68
N ASN A 318 -24.92 -0.80 4.66
CA ASN A 318 -24.81 0.64 4.50
C ASN A 318 -26.15 1.26 4.04
N PRO A 319 -26.33 2.60 4.07
CA PRO A 319 -27.61 3.23 3.70
C PRO A 319 -28.08 2.94 2.26
N GLU A 320 -27.16 2.81 1.31
CA GLU A 320 -27.48 2.48 -0.10
C GLU A 320 -27.95 1.03 -0.23
N GLU A 321 -27.26 0.10 0.44
CA GLU A 321 -27.65 -1.30 0.51
C GLU A 321 -29.02 -1.46 1.18
N GLN A 322 -29.29 -0.74 2.28
CA GLN A 322 -30.59 -0.75 2.95
C GLN A 322 -31.72 -0.25 2.04
N ASN A 323 -31.50 0.84 1.31
CA ASN A 323 -32.50 1.38 0.39
C ASN A 323 -32.84 0.37 -0.73
N PHE A 324 -31.87 -0.32 -1.26
CA PHE A 324 -32.10 -1.40 -2.23
C PHE A 324 -32.85 -2.57 -1.58
N SER A 325 -32.43 -2.99 -0.37
CA SER A 325 -32.98 -4.15 0.34
C SER A 325 -34.45 -3.97 0.73
N THR A 326 -34.94 -2.75 0.94
CA THR A 326 -36.37 -2.52 1.17
C THR A 326 -37.25 -3.08 0.07
N ARG A 327 -36.75 -3.14 -1.17
CA ARG A 327 -37.49 -3.67 -2.35
C ARG A 327 -37.05 -5.07 -2.72
N PHE A 328 -35.83 -5.45 -2.42
CA PHE A 328 -35.24 -6.71 -2.86
C PHE A 328 -35.40 -7.83 -1.84
N ALA A 329 -35.38 -7.56 -0.53
CA ALA A 329 -35.45 -8.57 0.51
C ALA A 329 -36.62 -9.58 0.34
N PRO A 330 -37.85 -9.17 -0.07
CA PRO A 330 -38.94 -10.11 -0.26
C PRO A 330 -38.69 -11.21 -1.31
N PHE A 331 -37.72 -11.02 -2.21
CA PHE A 331 -37.33 -12.04 -3.20
C PHE A 331 -36.38 -13.11 -2.62
N VAL A 332 -35.85 -12.90 -1.41
CA VAL A 332 -34.97 -13.86 -0.71
C VAL A 332 -35.76 -14.45 0.45
N ASN A 333 -36.20 -15.68 0.31
CA ASN A 333 -37.07 -16.35 1.26
C ASN A 333 -36.52 -17.72 1.69
N GLU A 334 -37.20 -18.41 2.61
CA GLU A 334 -36.77 -19.71 3.12
C GLU A 334 -36.66 -20.81 2.05
N ARG A 335 -37.39 -20.69 0.93
CA ARG A 335 -37.40 -21.70 -0.14
C ARG A 335 -36.19 -21.59 -1.05
N ASN A 336 -35.65 -20.38 -1.22
CA ASN A 336 -34.60 -20.12 -2.20
C ASN A 336 -33.23 -19.73 -1.60
N VAL A 337 -33.20 -19.24 -0.35
CA VAL A 337 -31.95 -18.74 0.26
C VAL A 337 -30.84 -19.81 0.28
N MET A 338 -31.17 -21.04 0.65
CA MET A 338 -30.17 -22.12 0.69
C MET A 338 -29.65 -22.44 -0.71
N GLY A 339 -30.55 -22.59 -1.70
CA GLY A 339 -30.15 -22.83 -3.08
C GLY A 339 -29.29 -21.72 -3.67
N ILE A 340 -29.57 -20.45 -3.34
CA ILE A 340 -28.72 -19.31 -3.77
C ILE A 340 -27.35 -19.37 -3.11
N MET A 341 -27.28 -19.71 -1.82
CA MET A 341 -26.01 -19.81 -1.08
C MET A 341 -25.15 -20.98 -1.59
N ASP A 342 -25.78 -22.12 -1.92
CA ASP A 342 -25.10 -23.28 -2.48
C ASP A 342 -24.46 -22.94 -3.84
N GLU A 343 -25.22 -22.28 -4.74
CA GLU A 343 -24.71 -21.86 -6.05
C GLU A 343 -23.58 -20.85 -5.96
N LEU A 344 -23.66 -19.91 -5.02
CA LEU A 344 -22.57 -18.94 -4.76
C LEU A 344 -21.31 -19.67 -4.24
N SER A 345 -21.48 -20.65 -3.37
CA SER A 345 -20.38 -21.44 -2.82
C SER A 345 -19.73 -22.33 -3.89
N GLU A 346 -20.54 -22.94 -4.77
CA GLU A 346 -20.06 -23.75 -5.90
C GLU A 346 -19.29 -22.86 -6.91
N ALA A 347 -19.82 -21.70 -7.24
CA ALA A 347 -19.12 -20.74 -8.10
C ALA A 347 -17.76 -20.31 -7.50
N GLN A 348 -17.71 -20.06 -6.19
CA GLN A 348 -16.47 -19.70 -5.50
C GLN A 348 -15.44 -20.85 -5.53
N LEU A 349 -15.88 -22.09 -5.36
CA LEU A 349 -15.06 -23.29 -5.47
C LEU A 349 -14.48 -23.43 -6.88
N HIS A 350 -15.32 -23.31 -7.91
CA HIS A 350 -14.92 -23.41 -9.32
C HIS A 350 -13.87 -22.33 -9.71
N ILE A 351 -14.06 -21.07 -9.26
CA ILE A 351 -13.07 -20.01 -9.46
C ILE A 351 -11.75 -20.36 -8.75
N GLY A 352 -11.82 -20.95 -7.54
CA GLY A 352 -10.65 -21.44 -6.81
C GLY A 352 -9.89 -22.54 -7.56
N GLN A 353 -10.60 -23.41 -8.25
CA GLN A 353 -10.07 -24.54 -9.03
C GLN A 353 -9.64 -24.18 -10.47
N ASN A 354 -9.57 -22.90 -10.83
CA ASN A 354 -9.19 -22.43 -12.17
C ASN A 354 -10.17 -22.79 -13.31
N VAL A 355 -11.43 -23.03 -13.03
CA VAL A 355 -12.44 -23.17 -14.08
C VAL A 355 -12.60 -21.82 -14.81
N ASN A 356 -13.00 -21.87 -16.09
CA ASN A 356 -13.17 -20.67 -16.90
C ASN A 356 -14.22 -19.72 -16.28
N PRO A 357 -13.83 -18.52 -15.84
CA PRO A 357 -14.72 -17.60 -15.12
C PRO A 357 -15.96 -17.21 -15.92
N LYS A 358 -15.85 -17.04 -17.25
CA LYS A 358 -16.98 -16.69 -18.10
C LYS A 358 -18.08 -17.74 -18.05
N MET A 359 -17.69 -19.02 -18.02
CA MET A 359 -18.65 -20.12 -17.92
C MET A 359 -19.26 -20.17 -16.51
N VAL A 360 -18.44 -20.03 -15.48
CA VAL A 360 -18.92 -20.06 -14.08
C VAL A 360 -19.94 -18.96 -13.83
N PHE A 361 -19.62 -17.72 -14.16
CA PHE A 361 -20.52 -16.59 -13.90
C PHE A 361 -21.76 -16.60 -14.81
N PHE A 362 -21.65 -17.11 -16.03
CA PHE A 362 -22.81 -17.24 -16.90
C PHE A 362 -23.77 -18.33 -16.41
N ASP A 363 -23.26 -19.52 -16.07
CA ASP A 363 -24.06 -20.62 -15.49
C ASP A 363 -24.74 -20.17 -14.19
N PHE A 364 -23.97 -19.59 -13.26
CA PHE A 364 -24.50 -19.00 -12.04
C PHE A 364 -25.64 -18.01 -12.31
N SER A 365 -25.46 -17.11 -13.27
CA SER A 365 -26.49 -16.13 -13.60
C SER A 365 -27.78 -16.76 -14.13
N LEU A 366 -27.68 -17.83 -14.91
CA LEU A 366 -28.84 -18.57 -15.41
C LEU A 366 -29.59 -19.28 -14.28
N LYS A 367 -28.88 -19.91 -13.35
CA LYS A 367 -29.47 -20.57 -12.18
C LYS A 367 -30.22 -19.56 -11.28
N MET A 368 -29.70 -18.34 -11.17
CA MET A 368 -30.39 -17.27 -10.43
C MET A 368 -31.78 -16.92 -11.02
N ILE A 369 -32.03 -17.10 -12.32
CA ILE A 369 -33.36 -16.91 -12.92
C ILE A 369 -34.40 -17.86 -12.29
N VAL A 370 -33.99 -19.10 -12.01
CA VAL A 370 -34.88 -20.11 -11.44
C VAL A 370 -35.07 -19.88 -9.95
N LEU A 371 -33.96 -19.61 -9.24
CA LEU A 371 -33.96 -19.44 -7.78
C LEU A 371 -34.75 -18.22 -7.31
N LEU A 372 -34.69 -17.09 -8.02
CA LEU A 372 -35.46 -15.88 -7.67
C LEU A 372 -36.96 -15.98 -7.93
N LYS A 373 -37.44 -17.07 -8.51
CA LYS A 373 -38.87 -17.29 -8.79
C LYS A 373 -39.57 -18.24 -7.81
N ASN A 374 -38.79 -19.01 -7.10
CA ASN A 374 -39.27 -19.95 -6.09
C ASN A 374 -39.44 -19.21 -4.74
#